data_e082cb9a98c1162303e462072bc32878
#
_entry.id   e082cb9a98c1162303e462072bc32878
#
_cell.length_a   1.000
_cell.length_b   1.000
_cell.length_c   1.000
_cell.angle_alpha   90.00
_cell.angle_beta   90.00
_cell.angle_gamma   90.00
#
_symmetry.space_group_name_H-M   'P 1'
#
loop_
_entity.id
_entity.type
_entity.pdbx_description
1 polymer ?
#
loop_
_entity_poly.entity_id
_entity_poly.type
_entity_poly.pdbx_seq_one_letter_code
_entity_poly.pdbx_strand_id
1 'polypeptide(L)'
;MTMTIPEMVDVVFDISGDSVPVNYPFELWRELVRLVPELEGESSVGVLPLRTTGSDCGMLLPKRAKLVVRLPRSLATQTTPLSGQELNIGGSQLKIGKAKLREIQPYSTIHAHLVVATDDEVAFVENVSARLADLGITASLICGRQNSLLDGDQCVQGFSLVIHDLKPEDSLRLQYNGLGSDRKFGCGIFVPYKAISDLN
;
A
#
# COMPACT_ATOMS: atom_id res chain seq x y z
N MET A 1 -20.48 19.42 -6.57
CA MET A 1 -19.08 19.75 -6.33
C MET A 1 -18.23 18.56 -6.74
N THR A 2 -17.50 18.70 -7.83
CA THR A 2 -16.56 17.65 -8.26
C THR A 2 -15.39 17.69 -7.26
N MET A 3 -15.29 16.70 -6.39
CA MET A 3 -14.12 16.59 -5.51
C MET A 3 -12.90 16.33 -6.40
N THR A 4 -12.05 17.33 -6.52
CA THR A 4 -10.79 17.19 -7.24
C THR A 4 -9.92 16.23 -6.42
N ILE A 5 -9.65 15.07 -6.99
CA ILE A 5 -8.74 14.10 -6.37
C ILE A 5 -7.34 14.72 -6.39
N PRO A 6 -6.67 14.85 -5.23
CA PRO A 6 -5.33 15.40 -5.21
C PRO A 6 -4.38 14.49 -6.01
N GLU A 7 -3.45 15.10 -6.72
CA GLU A 7 -2.39 14.36 -7.40
C GLU A 7 -1.54 13.63 -6.35
N MET A 8 -1.45 12.32 -6.49
CA MET A 8 -0.69 11.45 -5.58
C MET A 8 0.67 11.12 -6.20
N VAL A 9 1.66 10.97 -5.33
CA VAL A 9 3.01 10.53 -5.70
C VAL A 9 3.49 9.46 -4.72
N ASP A 10 4.46 8.68 -5.14
CA ASP A 10 5.18 7.75 -4.30
C ASP A 10 6.53 8.38 -3.88
N VAL A 11 6.77 8.48 -2.59
CA VAL A 11 8.11 8.75 -2.06
C VAL A 11 8.75 7.41 -1.73
N VAL A 12 9.84 7.10 -2.42
CA VAL A 12 10.53 5.81 -2.36
C VAL A 12 11.84 5.96 -1.63
N PHE A 13 12.02 5.21 -0.56
CA PHE A 13 13.25 5.14 0.21
C PHE A 13 13.93 3.79 0.00
N ASP A 14 15.24 3.79 -0.18
CA ASP A 14 16.03 2.57 0.02
C ASP A 14 15.99 2.22 1.51
N ILE A 15 15.79 0.96 1.83
CA ILE A 15 15.89 0.50 3.21
C ILE A 15 16.84 -0.68 3.31
N SER A 16 17.49 -0.79 4.45
CA SER A 16 18.36 -1.91 4.79
C SER A 16 18.04 -2.42 6.19
N GLY A 17 18.05 -3.73 6.33
CA GLY A 17 17.77 -4.49 7.54
C GLY A 17 17.65 -5.96 7.18
N ASP A 18 17.66 -6.84 8.17
CA ASP A 18 17.63 -8.28 7.93
C ASP A 18 16.20 -8.81 7.82
N SER A 19 15.34 -8.41 8.75
CA SER A 19 13.96 -8.90 8.85
C SER A 19 13.03 -7.90 9.52
N VAL A 20 11.74 -8.15 9.41
CA VAL A 20 10.70 -7.44 10.14
C VAL A 20 9.73 -8.46 10.78
N PRO A 21 9.07 -8.13 11.89
CA PRO A 21 8.06 -9.00 12.49
C PRO A 21 6.80 -9.06 11.61
N VAL A 22 5.95 -10.04 11.83
CA VAL A 22 4.71 -10.23 11.05
C VAL A 22 3.76 -9.03 11.18
N ASN A 23 3.73 -8.38 12.35
CA ASN A 23 2.94 -7.19 12.62
C ASN A 23 3.62 -5.87 12.18
N TYR A 24 4.67 -5.95 11.34
CA TYR A 24 5.44 -4.78 10.92
C TYR A 24 4.60 -3.62 10.36
N PRO A 25 3.46 -3.81 9.68
CA PRO A 25 2.72 -2.67 9.14
C PRO A 25 2.28 -1.69 10.24
N PHE A 26 1.90 -2.20 11.40
CA PHE A 26 1.49 -1.39 12.56
C PHE A 26 2.70 -0.70 13.20
N GLU A 27 3.78 -1.44 13.44
CA GLU A 27 5.01 -0.90 14.02
C GLU A 27 5.65 0.14 13.08
N LEU A 28 5.69 -0.14 11.78
CA LEU A 28 6.20 0.79 10.78
C LEU A 28 5.42 2.10 10.78
N TRP A 29 4.08 2.04 10.80
CA TRP A 29 3.26 3.24 10.87
C TRP A 29 3.54 4.07 12.12
N ARG A 30 3.65 3.44 13.29
CA ARG A 30 3.99 4.12 14.56
C ARG A 30 5.32 4.87 14.46
N GLU A 31 6.33 4.24 13.89
CA GLU A 31 7.64 4.85 13.70
C GLU A 31 7.61 6.01 12.67
N LEU A 32 6.86 5.86 11.58
CA LEU A 32 6.70 6.93 10.58
C LEU A 32 6.01 8.16 11.20
N VAL A 33 4.94 7.98 11.95
CA VAL A 33 4.23 9.06 12.65
C VAL A 33 5.09 9.68 13.75
N ARG A 34 5.90 8.88 14.44
CA ARG A 34 6.85 9.41 15.44
C ARG A 34 7.84 10.41 14.83
N LEU A 35 8.28 10.15 13.60
CA LEU A 35 9.24 11.01 12.90
C LEU A 35 8.58 12.14 12.10
N VAL A 36 7.38 11.90 11.60
CA VAL A 36 6.58 12.82 10.78
C VAL A 36 5.13 12.81 11.26
N PRO A 37 4.81 13.51 12.35
CA PRO A 37 3.46 13.51 12.95
C PRO A 37 2.36 13.97 12.00
N GLU A 38 2.69 14.79 11.01
CA GLU A 38 1.76 15.32 10.01
C GLU A 38 1.09 14.22 9.18
N LEU A 39 1.71 13.04 9.07
CA LEU A 39 1.14 11.90 8.34
C LEU A 39 -0.14 11.37 9.00
N GLU A 40 -0.27 11.48 10.32
CA GLU A 40 -1.40 10.90 11.06
C GLU A 40 -2.73 11.57 10.71
N GLY A 41 -2.70 12.89 10.44
CA GLY A 41 -3.90 13.67 10.09
C GLY A 41 -4.38 13.50 8.67
N GLU A 42 -3.63 12.80 7.80
CA GLU A 42 -3.91 12.71 6.38
C GLU A 42 -4.38 11.29 6.00
N SER A 43 -5.69 11.12 5.85
CA SER A 43 -6.30 9.81 5.57
C SER A 43 -5.95 9.23 4.19
N SER A 44 -5.50 10.07 3.26
CA SER A 44 -5.09 9.63 1.91
C SER A 44 -3.68 9.03 1.87
N VAL A 45 -2.88 9.24 2.91
CA VAL A 45 -1.55 8.64 3.02
C VAL A 45 -1.64 7.13 3.10
N GLY A 46 -0.82 6.45 2.33
CA GLY A 46 -0.69 5.01 2.33
C GLY A 46 0.77 4.57 2.37
N VAL A 47 1.02 3.46 3.05
CA VAL A 47 2.33 2.82 3.10
C VAL A 47 2.24 1.51 2.33
N LEU A 48 2.97 1.38 1.23
CA LEU A 48 2.93 0.15 0.44
C LEU A 48 3.52 -1.01 1.24
N PRO A 49 2.94 -2.22 1.12
CA PRO A 49 3.50 -3.40 1.75
C PRO A 49 4.96 -3.61 1.37
N LEU A 50 5.81 -3.92 2.35
CA LEU A 50 7.19 -4.28 2.10
C LEU A 50 7.26 -5.61 1.33
N ARG A 51 8.18 -5.70 0.40
CA ARG A 51 8.51 -6.99 -0.22
C ARG A 51 9.33 -7.81 0.78
N THR A 52 8.79 -8.92 1.19
CA THR A 52 9.41 -9.82 2.16
C THR A 52 9.32 -11.25 1.66
N THR A 53 10.19 -12.11 2.18
CA THR A 53 10.07 -13.56 2.06
C THR A 53 9.80 -14.13 3.44
N GLY A 54 8.77 -14.99 3.57
CA GLY A 54 8.43 -15.63 4.84
C GLY A 54 9.53 -16.56 5.34
N SER A 55 9.73 -16.59 6.66
CA SER A 55 10.54 -17.58 7.37
C SER A 55 9.87 -17.90 8.69
N ASP A 56 10.28 -18.99 9.34
CA ASP A 56 9.76 -19.39 10.65
C ASP A 56 10.07 -18.38 11.77
N CYS A 57 11.06 -17.52 11.54
CA CYS A 57 11.52 -16.50 12.49
C CYS A 57 11.10 -15.07 12.15
N GLY A 58 10.21 -14.89 11.17
CA GLY A 58 9.75 -13.57 10.72
C GLY A 58 9.81 -13.41 9.20
N MET A 59 9.75 -12.16 8.74
CA MET A 59 9.73 -11.83 7.32
C MET A 59 11.08 -11.24 6.92
N LEU A 60 11.83 -11.94 6.08
CA LEU A 60 13.15 -11.50 5.62
C LEU A 60 13.02 -10.37 4.59
N LEU A 61 13.90 -9.39 4.70
CA LEU A 61 13.99 -8.30 3.74
C LEU A 61 15.02 -8.61 2.65
N PRO A 62 14.70 -8.39 1.37
CA PRO A 62 15.68 -8.49 0.30
C PRO A 62 16.70 -7.35 0.39
N LYS A 63 17.92 -7.56 -0.13
CA LYS A 63 19.00 -6.56 -0.13
C LYS A 63 18.64 -5.22 -0.77
N ARG A 64 17.62 -5.20 -1.66
CA ARG A 64 17.13 -4.00 -2.34
C ARG A 64 15.70 -3.65 -1.93
N ALA A 65 15.38 -3.87 -0.65
CA ALA A 65 14.09 -3.51 -0.11
C ALA A 65 13.82 -2.00 -0.24
N LYS A 66 12.56 -1.67 -0.43
CA LYS A 66 12.09 -0.28 -0.54
C LYS A 66 10.97 -0.05 0.44
N LEU A 67 11.00 1.09 1.09
CA LEU A 67 9.85 1.68 1.76
C LEU A 67 9.22 2.68 0.80
N VAL A 68 7.93 2.55 0.55
CA VAL A 68 7.19 3.46 -0.34
C VAL A 68 6.03 4.06 0.43
N VAL A 69 6.00 5.38 0.49
CA VAL A 69 4.90 6.14 1.08
C VAL A 69 4.17 6.86 -0.06
N ARG A 70 2.90 6.53 -0.27
CA ARG A 70 2.01 7.18 -1.24
C ARG A 70 1.23 8.28 -0.54
N LEU A 71 1.29 9.48 -1.07
CA LEU A 71 0.69 10.65 -0.43
C LEU A 71 0.41 11.76 -1.46
N PRO A 72 -0.42 12.77 -1.12
CA PRO A 72 -0.57 13.95 -1.95
C PRO A 72 0.77 14.62 -2.25
N ARG A 73 0.99 15.03 -3.49
CA ARG A 73 2.24 15.69 -3.92
C ARG A 73 2.62 16.86 -3.02
N SER A 74 1.63 17.62 -2.55
CA SER A 74 1.84 18.76 -1.64
C SER A 74 2.51 18.39 -0.31
N LEU A 75 2.40 17.12 0.10
CA LEU A 75 2.96 16.61 1.36
C LEU A 75 4.31 15.89 1.17
N ALA A 76 4.77 15.71 -0.07
CA ALA A 76 5.97 14.92 -0.35
C ALA A 76 7.22 15.42 0.39
N THR A 77 7.37 16.74 0.52
CA THR A 77 8.51 17.35 1.24
C THR A 77 8.48 17.10 2.75
N GLN A 78 7.32 16.83 3.33
CA GLN A 78 7.18 16.55 4.77
C GLN A 78 7.79 15.19 5.15
N THR A 79 8.03 14.30 4.19
CA THR A 79 8.71 13.03 4.43
C THR A 79 10.23 13.12 4.46
N THR A 80 10.80 14.30 4.16
CA THR A 80 12.26 14.52 4.14
C THR A 80 12.96 14.10 5.44
N PRO A 81 12.38 14.34 6.65
CA PRO A 81 13.00 13.92 7.91
C PRO A 81 13.23 12.41 8.03
N LEU A 82 12.55 11.57 7.24
CA LEU A 82 12.74 10.12 7.26
C LEU A 82 14.09 9.69 6.68
N SER A 83 14.67 10.47 5.78
CA SER A 83 15.95 10.13 5.14
C SER A 83 17.09 10.07 6.16
N GLY A 84 17.83 8.97 6.17
CA GLY A 84 18.97 8.76 7.07
C GLY A 84 18.58 8.29 8.47
N GLN A 85 17.29 8.15 8.77
CA GLN A 85 16.82 7.68 10.07
C GLN A 85 16.95 6.16 10.23
N GLU A 86 16.97 5.74 11.49
CA GLU A 86 16.83 4.34 11.86
C GLU A 86 15.47 4.14 12.55
N LEU A 87 14.75 3.12 12.09
CA LEU A 87 13.47 2.72 12.65
C LEU A 87 13.62 1.46 13.48
N ASN A 88 12.93 1.40 14.61
CA ASN A 88 12.79 0.18 15.39
C ASN A 88 11.43 -0.46 15.14
N ILE A 89 11.41 -1.49 14.33
CA ILE A 89 10.18 -2.20 13.95
C ILE A 89 10.07 -3.48 14.78
N GLY A 90 9.42 -3.38 15.94
CA GLY A 90 9.24 -4.54 16.83
C GLY A 90 10.55 -5.22 17.23
N GLY A 91 11.61 -4.46 17.47
CA GLY A 91 12.95 -4.95 17.79
C GLY A 91 13.88 -5.13 16.58
N SER A 92 13.35 -5.10 15.35
CA SER A 92 14.17 -5.10 14.12
C SER A 92 14.60 -3.69 13.76
N GLN A 93 15.90 -3.50 13.50
CA GLN A 93 16.42 -2.20 13.07
C GLN A 93 16.38 -2.07 11.56
N LEU A 94 15.73 -1.03 11.07
CA LEU A 94 15.71 -0.64 9.66
C LEU A 94 16.38 0.71 9.49
N LYS A 95 17.30 0.79 8.55
CA LYS A 95 17.93 2.05 8.15
C LYS A 95 17.28 2.58 6.88
N ILE A 96 16.84 3.83 6.92
CA ILE A 96 16.23 4.53 5.78
C ILE A 96 17.31 5.28 5.02
N GLY A 97 17.39 5.06 3.71
CA GLY A 97 18.28 5.77 2.80
C GLY A 97 17.64 7.06 2.27
N LYS A 98 18.14 7.51 1.12
CA LYS A 98 17.65 8.74 0.46
C LYS A 98 16.27 8.55 -0.15
N ALA A 99 15.46 9.59 -0.06
CA ALA A 99 14.18 9.68 -0.73
C ALA A 99 14.32 9.92 -2.24
N LYS A 100 13.44 9.29 -3.03
CA LYS A 100 13.23 9.58 -4.45
C LYS A 100 11.75 9.74 -4.71
N LEU A 101 11.36 10.79 -5.40
CA LEU A 101 10.00 10.98 -5.87
C LEU A 101 9.76 10.09 -7.10
N ARG A 102 8.62 9.41 -7.14
CA ARG A 102 8.20 8.58 -8.25
C ARG A 102 6.76 8.91 -8.64
N GLU A 103 6.58 9.23 -9.91
CA GLU A 103 5.26 9.43 -10.49
C GLU A 103 4.50 8.10 -10.58
N ILE A 104 3.21 8.15 -10.30
CA ILE A 104 2.32 7.02 -10.46
C ILE A 104 1.92 6.95 -11.94
N GLN A 105 2.18 5.81 -12.57
CA GLN A 105 1.87 5.58 -13.97
C GLN A 105 0.59 4.75 -14.13
N PRO A 106 -0.19 4.96 -15.19
CA PRO A 106 -1.36 4.12 -15.46
C PRO A 106 -0.94 2.74 -15.98
N TYR A 107 -1.65 1.71 -15.53
CA TYR A 107 -1.52 0.34 -16.00
C TYR A 107 -2.91 -0.25 -16.21
N SER A 108 -3.07 -1.06 -17.25
CA SER A 108 -4.35 -1.74 -17.53
C SER A 108 -4.72 -2.77 -16.49
N THR A 109 -3.74 -3.28 -15.74
CA THR A 109 -3.93 -4.24 -14.66
C THR A 109 -3.19 -3.79 -13.42
N ILE A 110 -3.92 -3.65 -12.33
CA ILE A 110 -3.41 -3.25 -11.01
C ILE A 110 -3.90 -4.22 -9.94
N HIS A 111 -3.18 -4.30 -8.83
CA HIS A 111 -3.60 -5.16 -7.73
C HIS A 111 -3.38 -4.49 -6.37
N ALA A 112 -4.20 -4.88 -5.41
CA ALA A 112 -4.03 -4.59 -3.99
C ALA A 112 -3.78 -5.88 -3.24
N HIS A 113 -2.79 -5.86 -2.34
CA HIS A 113 -2.46 -7.03 -1.51
C HIS A 113 -3.59 -7.39 -0.54
N LEU A 114 -4.26 -6.40 0.01
CA LEU A 114 -5.40 -6.56 0.89
C LEU A 114 -6.34 -5.36 0.73
N VAL A 115 -7.60 -5.60 0.44
CA VAL A 115 -8.68 -4.61 0.54
C VAL A 115 -9.56 -5.03 1.72
N VAL A 116 -9.73 -4.12 2.68
CA VAL A 116 -10.47 -4.42 3.92
C VAL A 116 -11.91 -4.80 3.63
N ALA A 117 -12.35 -5.93 4.17
CA ALA A 117 -13.68 -6.49 4.00
C ALA A 117 -14.01 -7.45 5.15
N THR A 118 -15.27 -7.87 5.20
CA THR A 118 -15.69 -9.02 6.00
C THR A 118 -15.12 -10.31 5.39
N ASP A 119 -15.42 -11.45 5.96
CA ASP A 119 -15.02 -12.77 5.48
C ASP A 119 -15.89 -13.32 4.34
N ASP A 120 -16.92 -12.58 3.90
CA ASP A 120 -17.80 -12.93 2.79
C ASP A 120 -17.24 -12.43 1.46
N GLU A 121 -16.70 -13.35 0.66
CA GLU A 121 -16.13 -13.05 -0.66
C GLU A 121 -17.16 -12.53 -1.66
N VAL A 122 -18.40 -13.07 -1.62
CA VAL A 122 -19.46 -12.65 -2.54
C VAL A 122 -19.85 -11.20 -2.26
N ALA A 123 -20.12 -10.89 -0.98
CA ALA A 123 -20.43 -9.53 -0.56
C ALA A 123 -19.27 -8.56 -0.87
N PHE A 124 -18.03 -9.02 -0.73
CA PHE A 124 -16.86 -8.23 -1.09
C PHE A 124 -16.85 -7.85 -2.58
N VAL A 125 -17.02 -8.84 -3.47
CA VAL A 125 -17.01 -8.61 -4.92
C VAL A 125 -18.18 -7.71 -5.34
N GLU A 126 -19.36 -7.90 -4.77
CA GLU A 126 -20.53 -7.04 -5.01
C GLU A 126 -20.26 -5.59 -4.58
N ASN A 127 -19.70 -5.38 -3.40
CA ASN A 127 -19.35 -4.06 -2.89
C ASN A 127 -18.30 -3.36 -3.76
N VAL A 128 -17.28 -4.07 -4.19
CA VAL A 128 -16.24 -3.50 -5.09
C VAL A 128 -16.87 -3.16 -6.44
N SER A 129 -17.71 -4.03 -7.01
CA SER A 129 -18.39 -3.80 -8.28
C SER A 129 -19.29 -2.57 -8.23
N ALA A 130 -20.08 -2.42 -7.15
CA ALA A 130 -20.91 -1.24 -6.92
C ALA A 130 -20.06 0.03 -6.82
N ARG A 131 -18.95 -0.02 -6.11
CA ARG A 131 -18.03 1.11 -5.95
C ARG A 131 -17.42 1.55 -7.28
N LEU A 132 -17.03 0.61 -8.15
CA LEU A 132 -16.52 0.91 -9.48
C LEU A 132 -17.61 1.53 -10.36
N ALA A 133 -18.84 1.01 -10.29
CA ALA A 133 -19.97 1.56 -11.01
C ALA A 133 -20.29 3.00 -10.60
N ASP A 134 -20.28 3.31 -9.30
CA ASP A 134 -20.45 4.66 -8.76
C ASP A 134 -19.38 5.64 -9.25
N LEU A 135 -18.16 5.13 -9.48
CA LEU A 135 -17.07 5.90 -10.06
C LEU A 135 -17.14 5.99 -11.60
N GLY A 136 -18.08 5.31 -12.24
CA GLY A 136 -18.19 5.22 -13.69
C GLY A 136 -17.04 4.40 -14.32
N ILE A 137 -16.44 3.51 -13.57
CA ILE A 137 -15.32 2.67 -14.01
C ILE A 137 -15.86 1.32 -14.47
N THR A 138 -15.55 0.97 -15.72
CA THR A 138 -15.82 -0.36 -16.27
C THR A 138 -14.52 -1.15 -16.30
N ALA A 139 -14.45 -2.22 -15.52
CA ALA A 139 -13.28 -3.08 -15.41
C ALA A 139 -13.68 -4.49 -14.98
N SER A 140 -12.77 -5.43 -15.13
CA SER A 140 -12.92 -6.81 -14.68
C SER A 140 -12.21 -7.02 -13.35
N LEU A 141 -12.77 -7.85 -12.47
CA LEU A 141 -12.30 -8.10 -11.11
C LEU A 141 -11.89 -9.56 -10.95
N ILE A 142 -10.79 -9.77 -10.23
CA ILE A 142 -10.39 -11.08 -9.74
C ILE A 142 -10.17 -10.95 -8.23
N CYS A 143 -11.07 -11.57 -7.45
CA CYS A 143 -10.88 -11.73 -6.02
C CYS A 143 -9.83 -12.81 -5.77
N GLY A 144 -8.84 -12.51 -4.96
CA GLY A 144 -7.79 -13.44 -4.62
C GLY A 144 -7.94 -14.01 -3.21
N ARG A 145 -6.83 -14.22 -2.54
CA ARG A 145 -6.82 -14.85 -1.21
C ARG A 145 -7.33 -13.91 -0.14
N GLN A 146 -7.99 -14.48 0.86
CA GLN A 146 -8.23 -13.81 2.14
C GLN A 146 -6.89 -13.63 2.86
N ASN A 147 -6.65 -12.41 3.34
CA ASN A 147 -5.46 -12.01 4.08
C ASN A 147 -5.87 -11.29 5.35
N SER A 148 -5.00 -11.31 6.34
CA SER A 148 -5.18 -10.56 7.58
C SER A 148 -3.86 -9.98 8.07
N LEU A 149 -3.97 -8.84 8.77
CA LEU A 149 -2.89 -8.22 9.53
C LEU A 149 -3.28 -8.27 11.00
N LEU A 150 -2.37 -8.71 11.86
CA LEU A 150 -2.61 -8.88 13.28
C LEU A 150 -1.57 -8.10 14.09
N ASP A 151 -2.05 -7.41 15.14
CA ASP A 151 -1.22 -6.76 16.15
C ASP A 151 -1.93 -6.85 17.52
N GLY A 152 -1.58 -7.84 18.32
CA GLY A 152 -2.31 -8.17 19.53
C GLY A 152 -3.78 -8.52 19.22
N ASP A 153 -4.70 -7.76 19.81
CA ASP A 153 -6.14 -7.92 19.59
C ASP A 153 -6.66 -7.18 18.33
N GLN A 154 -5.83 -6.37 17.70
CA GLN A 154 -6.19 -5.67 16.47
C GLN A 154 -6.06 -6.61 15.28
N CYS A 155 -7.14 -6.76 14.52
CA CYS A 155 -7.20 -7.55 13.31
C CYS A 155 -7.76 -6.69 12.16
N VAL A 156 -7.02 -6.62 11.08
CA VAL A 156 -7.46 -6.04 9.81
C VAL A 156 -7.48 -7.16 8.78
N GLN A 157 -8.65 -7.47 8.24
CA GLN A 157 -8.82 -8.58 7.30
C GLN A 157 -9.50 -8.13 6.01
N GLY A 158 -9.37 -8.93 4.96
CA GLY A 158 -9.98 -8.69 3.67
C GLY A 158 -9.41 -9.62 2.61
N PHE A 159 -9.54 -9.21 1.36
CA PHE A 159 -9.12 -10.03 0.21
C PHE A 159 -8.08 -9.28 -0.61
N SER A 160 -7.18 -10.01 -1.25
CA SER A 160 -6.40 -9.47 -2.35
C SER A 160 -7.31 -9.28 -3.56
N LEU A 161 -7.02 -8.25 -4.37
CA LEU A 161 -7.85 -7.87 -5.49
C LEU A 161 -7.00 -7.49 -6.69
N VAL A 162 -7.33 -8.05 -7.85
CA VAL A 162 -6.81 -7.62 -9.15
C VAL A 162 -7.93 -6.95 -9.91
N ILE A 163 -7.65 -5.79 -10.49
CA ILE A 163 -8.55 -5.07 -11.38
C ILE A 163 -7.85 -4.95 -12.73
N HIS A 164 -8.49 -5.42 -13.79
CA HIS A 164 -7.91 -5.41 -15.14
C HIS A 164 -8.88 -4.83 -16.18
N ASP A 165 -8.40 -4.64 -17.39
CA ASP A 165 -9.11 -3.96 -18.50
C ASP A 165 -9.38 -2.48 -18.20
N LEU A 166 -8.53 -1.85 -17.41
CA LEU A 166 -8.63 -0.45 -17.03
C LEU A 166 -8.17 0.48 -18.15
N LYS A 167 -8.89 1.56 -18.32
CA LYS A 167 -8.42 2.73 -19.07
C LYS A 167 -7.36 3.48 -18.26
N PRO A 168 -6.45 4.24 -18.92
CA PRO A 168 -5.39 4.95 -18.21
C PRO A 168 -5.88 5.88 -17.10
N GLU A 169 -6.92 6.67 -17.36
CA GLU A 169 -7.52 7.59 -16.40
C GLU A 169 -8.14 6.87 -15.19
N ASP A 170 -8.80 5.74 -15.42
CA ASP A 170 -9.44 4.93 -14.36
C ASP A 170 -8.38 4.23 -13.49
N SER A 171 -7.30 3.77 -14.12
CA SER A 171 -6.15 3.22 -13.41
C SER A 171 -5.53 4.24 -12.46
N LEU A 172 -5.30 5.48 -12.90
CA LEU A 172 -4.78 6.53 -12.05
C LEU A 172 -5.74 6.88 -10.91
N ARG A 173 -7.05 7.01 -11.22
CA ARG A 173 -8.07 7.28 -10.18
C ARG A 173 -8.06 6.24 -9.08
N LEU A 174 -7.99 4.96 -9.43
CA LEU A 174 -7.94 3.87 -8.45
C LEU A 174 -6.62 3.84 -7.69
N GLN A 175 -5.51 4.11 -8.33
CA GLN A 175 -4.21 4.19 -7.66
C GLN A 175 -4.13 5.39 -6.70
N TYR A 176 -4.77 6.51 -7.01
CA TYR A 176 -4.83 7.69 -6.15
C TYR A 176 -5.76 7.49 -4.97
N ASN A 177 -7.00 7.06 -5.22
CA ASN A 177 -8.02 6.92 -4.19
C ASN A 177 -7.85 5.66 -3.34
N GLY A 178 -7.40 4.56 -3.94
CA GLY A 178 -7.48 3.24 -3.33
C GLY A 178 -8.92 2.76 -3.16
N LEU A 179 -9.10 1.66 -2.47
CA LEU A 179 -10.41 1.12 -2.05
C LEU A 179 -10.36 0.69 -0.59
N GLY A 180 -11.40 1.05 0.16
CA GLY A 180 -11.52 0.69 1.57
C GLY A 180 -10.67 1.56 2.50
N SER A 181 -10.42 1.03 3.70
CA SER A 181 -9.71 1.70 4.79
C SER A 181 -8.28 1.20 4.98
N ASP A 182 -7.62 1.72 6.01
CA ASP A 182 -6.33 1.24 6.53
C ASP A 182 -5.16 1.31 5.53
N ARG A 183 -5.15 2.32 4.67
CA ARG A 183 -4.05 2.60 3.75
C ARG A 183 -2.71 2.74 4.46
N LYS A 184 -2.71 3.28 5.65
CA LYS A 184 -1.54 3.40 6.53
C LYS A 184 -0.87 2.07 6.84
N PHE A 185 -1.60 0.97 6.79
CA PHE A 185 -1.09 -0.39 6.99
C PHE A 185 -0.91 -1.17 5.68
N GLY A 186 -1.02 -0.50 4.54
CA GLY A 186 -0.85 -1.10 3.22
C GLY A 186 -2.12 -1.68 2.60
N CYS A 187 -3.29 -1.42 3.21
CA CYS A 187 -4.55 -1.91 2.70
C CYS A 187 -5.13 -0.98 1.63
N GLY A 188 -5.80 -1.55 0.63
CA GLY A 188 -6.52 -0.80 -0.39
C GLY A 188 -5.66 0.03 -1.33
N ILE A 189 -4.36 -0.19 -1.35
CA ILE A 189 -3.41 0.52 -2.22
C ILE A 189 -3.14 -0.32 -3.46
N PHE A 190 -3.41 0.26 -4.63
CA PHE A 190 -3.18 -0.41 -5.90
C PHE A 190 -1.81 -0.09 -6.48
N VAL A 191 -1.16 -1.13 -6.97
CA VAL A 191 0.13 -1.07 -7.67
C VAL A 191 0.03 -1.86 -8.97
N PRO A 192 0.94 -1.64 -9.94
CA PRO A 192 0.96 -2.42 -11.18
C PRO A 192 1.03 -3.92 -10.89
N TYR A 193 0.16 -4.70 -11.53
CA TYR A 193 0.24 -6.14 -11.52
C TYR A 193 1.21 -6.59 -12.63
N LYS A 194 2.37 -7.07 -12.22
CA LYS A 194 3.31 -7.72 -13.14
C LYS A 194 2.96 -9.20 -13.18
N ALA A 195 2.23 -9.63 -14.20
CA ALA A 195 2.15 -11.05 -14.52
C ALA A 195 3.58 -11.54 -14.78
N ILE A 196 3.93 -12.71 -14.23
CA ILE A 196 5.20 -13.38 -14.54
C ILE A 196 5.05 -13.96 -15.96
N SER A 197 5.19 -13.11 -16.96
CA SER A 197 5.14 -13.52 -18.38
C SER A 197 6.46 -13.31 -19.13
N ASP A 198 7.54 -12.99 -18.41
CA ASP A 198 8.87 -12.85 -19.00
C ASP A 198 9.86 -13.88 -18.44
N LEU A 199 9.49 -15.16 -18.53
CA LEU A 199 10.42 -16.29 -18.47
C LEU A 199 10.29 -17.08 -19.77
N ASN A 200 10.84 -16.51 -20.85
CA ASN A 200 11.33 -17.23 -22.04
C ASN A 200 12.71 -16.69 -22.38
#